data_90530802d30481bb5705a87f3f9b89b1
#
_entry.id   90530802d30481bb5705a87f3f9b89b1
#
_cell.length_a   1.000
_cell.length_b   1.000
_cell.length_c   1.000
_cell.angle_alpha   90.00
_cell.angle_beta   90.00
_cell.angle_gamma   90.00
#
_symmetry.space_group_name_H-M   'P 1'
#
loop_
_entity.id
_entity.type
_entity.pdbx_description
1 polymer ?
#
loop_
_entity_poly.entity_id
_entity_poly.type
_entity_poly.pdbx_seq_one_letter_code
_entity_poly.pdbx_strand_id
1 'polypeptide(L)'
;MSTATERVVRAVDVPVSEMDRVANGIEDLYSDRVDIILVRGALPQETLGAAGEHLDRNDENPGWDRPNQKMPVEDIQILGTDTLATPTYRAPRGGSLDAYLEGTLRHREAAARVFGPTFNARAEVERVLNGFGGGRPVQLPRSSDGREYGPFSIRRLVDGTQIGPHFDYHYPLDLYSELRPMVDTSTLISWVFTVRKPDAGGELVVYNLTRDTPNPPMLPDGFQFDMPAVERQFQSTFFPTEVGDLFLLASGRCMHRVNRIAGAKARVTMGGFLALTTDWQRALYWS
;
A
#
# COMPACT_ATOMS: atom_id res chain seq x y z
N MET A 1 37.35 -6.05 -8.42
CA MET A 1 36.03 -5.41 -8.55
C MET A 1 35.02 -6.52 -8.77
N SER A 2 34.28 -6.89 -7.75
CA SER A 2 33.21 -7.90 -7.87
C SER A 2 32.09 -7.25 -8.67
N THR A 3 31.77 -7.79 -9.83
CA THR A 3 30.57 -7.44 -10.58
C THR A 3 29.40 -7.91 -9.72
N ALA A 4 28.78 -6.99 -8.99
CA ALA A 4 27.49 -7.26 -8.39
C ALA A 4 26.59 -7.76 -9.52
N THR A 5 26.12 -8.99 -9.43
CA THR A 5 25.16 -9.56 -10.36
C THR A 5 23.99 -8.59 -10.38
N GLU A 6 23.71 -8.04 -11.55
CA GLU A 6 22.71 -6.99 -11.71
C GLU A 6 21.35 -7.57 -11.30
N ARG A 7 20.89 -7.20 -10.09
CA ARG A 7 19.58 -7.62 -9.59
C ARG A 7 18.52 -7.04 -10.51
N VAL A 8 17.58 -7.86 -10.92
CA VAL A 8 16.37 -7.42 -11.64
C VAL A 8 15.16 -7.50 -10.71
N VAL A 9 14.17 -6.66 -10.93
CA VAL A 9 12.89 -6.74 -10.21
C VAL A 9 12.18 -8.03 -10.65
N ARG A 10 11.92 -8.92 -9.70
CA ARG A 10 11.26 -10.21 -9.95
C ARG A 10 9.77 -10.03 -9.77
N ALA A 11 9.05 -10.01 -10.88
CA ALA A 11 7.61 -9.80 -10.92
C ALA A 11 6.89 -11.07 -11.37
N VAL A 12 5.73 -11.32 -10.75
CA VAL A 12 4.75 -12.31 -11.21
C VAL A 12 3.48 -11.55 -11.59
N ASP A 13 2.96 -11.78 -12.78
CA ASP A 13 1.74 -11.16 -13.32
C ASP A 13 0.78 -12.27 -13.77
N VAL A 14 -0.38 -12.37 -13.13
CA VAL A 14 -1.36 -13.42 -13.38
C VAL A 14 -2.78 -12.87 -13.44
N PRO A 15 -3.67 -13.43 -14.26
CA PRO A 15 -5.10 -13.14 -14.15
C PRO A 15 -5.66 -13.77 -12.87
N VAL A 16 -6.76 -13.23 -12.34
CA VAL A 16 -7.41 -13.75 -11.12
C VAL A 16 -7.81 -15.23 -11.28
N SER A 17 -8.09 -15.70 -12.49
CA SER A 17 -8.39 -17.10 -12.78
C SER A 17 -7.21 -18.07 -12.54
N GLU A 18 -5.99 -17.54 -12.43
CA GLU A 18 -4.75 -18.29 -12.17
C GLU A 18 -4.13 -17.93 -10.82
N MET A 19 -4.92 -17.40 -9.90
CA MET A 19 -4.45 -16.92 -8.59
C MET A 19 -3.84 -18.05 -7.74
N ASP A 20 -4.21 -19.30 -7.98
CA ASP A 20 -3.61 -20.48 -7.36
C ASP A 20 -2.10 -20.63 -7.62
N ARG A 21 -1.60 -20.08 -8.74
CA ARG A 21 -0.16 -20.05 -9.05
C ARG A 21 0.65 -19.17 -8.09
N VAL A 22 0.00 -18.29 -7.39
CA VAL A 22 0.61 -17.38 -6.39
C VAL A 22 0.06 -17.61 -4.98
N ALA A 23 -0.46 -18.81 -4.72
CA ALA A 23 -1.07 -19.16 -3.43
C ALA A 23 -0.11 -18.98 -2.23
N ASN A 24 1.20 -19.13 -2.43
CA ASN A 24 2.23 -18.88 -1.42
C ASN A 24 2.84 -17.47 -1.50
N GLY A 25 2.17 -16.53 -2.16
CA GLY A 25 2.73 -15.23 -2.53
C GLY A 25 3.25 -14.40 -1.36
N ILE A 26 2.62 -14.50 -0.18
CA ILE A 26 3.10 -13.81 1.03
C ILE A 26 4.47 -14.35 1.43
N GLU A 27 4.64 -15.68 1.48
CA GLU A 27 5.92 -16.29 1.81
C GLU A 27 6.98 -16.02 0.74
N ASP A 28 6.60 -16.00 -0.54
CA ASP A 28 7.51 -15.71 -1.66
C ASP A 28 8.07 -14.28 -1.57
N LEU A 29 7.23 -13.31 -1.20
CA LEU A 29 7.65 -11.93 -0.94
C LEU A 29 8.58 -11.82 0.28
N TYR A 30 8.27 -12.52 1.37
CA TYR A 30 9.12 -12.54 2.57
C TYR A 30 10.48 -13.21 2.33
N SER A 31 10.50 -14.32 1.62
CA SER A 31 11.71 -15.12 1.36
C SER A 31 12.56 -14.62 0.20
N ASP A 32 12.34 -13.39 -0.26
CA ASP A 32 13.08 -12.79 -1.38
C ASP A 32 13.06 -13.64 -2.67
N ARG A 33 11.99 -14.41 -2.90
CA ARG A 33 11.79 -15.17 -4.16
C ARG A 33 11.14 -14.28 -5.23
N VAL A 34 10.25 -13.38 -4.81
CA VAL A 34 9.52 -12.44 -5.66
C VAL A 34 9.56 -11.05 -5.01
N ASP A 35 9.56 -10.00 -5.81
CA ASP A 35 9.54 -8.62 -5.33
C ASP A 35 8.15 -8.01 -5.42
N ILE A 36 7.39 -8.37 -6.47
CA ILE A 36 6.03 -7.91 -6.70
C ILE A 36 5.17 -8.99 -7.35
N ILE A 37 3.91 -9.08 -6.92
CA ILE A 37 2.88 -9.92 -7.51
C ILE A 37 1.75 -9.01 -8.00
N LEU A 38 1.38 -9.12 -9.28
CA LEU A 38 0.20 -8.50 -9.85
C LEU A 38 -0.86 -9.55 -10.11
N VAL A 39 -2.09 -9.27 -9.69
CA VAL A 39 -3.27 -10.06 -10.03
C VAL A 39 -4.23 -9.19 -10.81
N ARG A 40 -4.46 -9.56 -12.07
CA ARG A 40 -5.35 -8.85 -12.99
C ARG A 40 -6.80 -9.19 -12.72
N GLY A 41 -7.63 -8.15 -12.56
CA GLY A 41 -9.05 -8.31 -12.33
C GLY A 41 -9.41 -8.98 -10.99
N ALA A 42 -8.60 -8.77 -9.95
CA ALA A 42 -8.80 -9.37 -8.63
C ALA A 42 -10.13 -8.97 -7.97
N LEU A 43 -10.67 -7.79 -8.32
CA LEU A 43 -11.99 -7.31 -7.90
C LEU A 43 -12.82 -6.86 -9.12
N PRO A 44 -14.17 -6.91 -9.03
CA PRO A 44 -15.06 -6.54 -10.13
C PRO A 44 -14.89 -5.08 -10.56
N GLN A 45 -14.54 -4.87 -11.84
CA GLN A 45 -14.31 -3.52 -12.39
C GLN A 45 -15.53 -2.62 -12.32
N GLU A 46 -16.72 -3.17 -12.56
CA GLU A 46 -17.96 -2.39 -12.54
C GLU A 46 -18.23 -1.78 -11.16
N THR A 47 -18.12 -2.59 -10.10
CA THR A 47 -18.33 -2.12 -8.72
C THR A 47 -17.29 -1.07 -8.32
N LEU A 48 -16.02 -1.31 -8.63
CA LEU A 48 -14.95 -0.38 -8.30
C LEU A 48 -15.01 0.89 -9.15
N GLY A 49 -15.43 0.79 -10.43
CA GLY A 49 -15.61 1.93 -11.30
C GLY A 49 -16.67 2.91 -10.76
N ALA A 50 -17.82 2.40 -10.32
CA ALA A 50 -18.86 3.21 -9.70
C ALA A 50 -18.38 3.89 -8.41
N ALA A 51 -17.66 3.16 -7.55
CA ALA A 51 -17.06 3.72 -6.34
C ALA A 51 -16.01 4.80 -6.68
N GLY A 52 -15.16 4.55 -7.68
CA GLY A 52 -14.15 5.49 -8.16
C GLY A 52 -14.76 6.79 -8.69
N GLU A 53 -15.84 6.70 -9.45
CA GLU A 53 -16.59 7.89 -9.93
C GLU A 53 -17.24 8.66 -8.79
N HIS A 54 -17.80 7.95 -7.81
CA HIS A 54 -18.36 8.58 -6.61
C HIS A 54 -17.29 9.36 -5.85
N LEU A 55 -16.13 8.76 -5.65
CA LEU A 55 -15.00 9.35 -4.94
C LEU A 55 -14.40 10.56 -5.68
N ASP A 56 -14.42 10.55 -7.01
CA ASP A 56 -13.89 11.66 -7.80
C ASP A 56 -14.81 12.88 -7.80
N ARG A 57 -16.13 12.66 -7.87
CA ARG A 57 -17.12 13.73 -7.83
C ARG A 57 -17.24 14.42 -6.48
N ASN A 58 -16.71 13.81 -5.44
CA ASN A 58 -16.89 14.24 -4.06
C ASN A 58 -15.72 15.07 -3.54
N ASP A 59 -15.19 16.02 -4.35
CA ASP A 59 -14.15 16.96 -3.90
C ASP A 59 -14.54 17.78 -2.67
N GLU A 60 -15.84 17.97 -2.46
CA GLU A 60 -16.42 18.69 -1.32
C GLU A 60 -16.84 17.75 -0.18
N ASN A 61 -16.56 16.44 -0.28
CA ASN A 61 -16.95 15.49 0.75
C ASN A 61 -16.16 15.75 2.03
N PRO A 62 -16.83 16.08 3.14
CA PRO A 62 -16.16 16.31 4.43
C PRO A 62 -15.45 15.08 5.01
N GLY A 63 -15.57 13.92 4.35
CA GLY A 63 -14.86 12.69 4.73
C GLY A 63 -13.44 12.54 4.17
N TRP A 64 -12.96 13.47 3.31
CA TRP A 64 -11.60 13.46 2.87
C TRP A 64 -10.68 14.21 3.84
N ASP A 65 -9.80 13.48 4.52
CA ASP A 65 -8.73 14.10 5.27
C ASP A 65 -7.60 14.51 4.31
N ARG A 66 -7.24 15.78 4.37
CA ARG A 66 -5.99 16.27 3.79
C ARG A 66 -4.92 16.20 4.86
N PRO A 67 -3.97 15.28 4.75
CA PRO A 67 -2.82 15.29 5.66
C PRO A 67 -2.19 16.68 5.61
N ASN A 68 -2.01 17.30 6.78
CA ASN A 68 -1.47 18.66 6.91
C ASN A 68 -0.01 18.64 6.45
N GLN A 69 0.22 18.98 5.16
CA GLN A 69 1.49 18.75 4.50
C GLN A 69 2.34 20.01 4.45
N LYS A 70 3.47 19.91 5.09
CA LYS A 70 4.61 20.80 4.85
C LYS A 70 5.60 20.26 3.80
N MET A 71 5.26 19.16 3.13
CA MET A 71 6.11 18.63 2.05
C MET A 71 5.56 19.02 0.68
N PRO A 72 6.35 19.67 -0.19
CA PRO A 72 5.84 20.37 -1.38
C PRO A 72 5.39 19.47 -2.54
N VAL A 73 5.30 18.15 -2.37
CA VAL A 73 5.19 17.23 -3.51
C VAL A 73 3.98 16.29 -3.44
N GLU A 74 3.21 16.27 -2.34
CA GLU A 74 2.21 15.23 -2.15
C GLU A 74 0.92 15.78 -1.55
N ASP A 75 -0.10 15.97 -2.37
CA ASP A 75 -1.47 16.16 -1.89
C ASP A 75 -2.19 14.80 -1.94
N ILE A 76 -1.96 13.98 -0.91
CA ILE A 76 -2.64 12.69 -0.74
C ILE A 76 -3.90 12.92 0.08
N GLN A 77 -5.05 12.62 -0.51
CA GLN A 77 -6.33 12.62 0.20
C GLN A 77 -6.67 11.22 0.65
N ILE A 78 -7.06 11.06 1.91
CA ILE A 78 -7.42 9.78 2.50
C ILE A 78 -8.86 9.86 3.03
N LEU A 79 -9.72 8.93 2.61
CA LEU A 79 -11.12 8.90 3.00
C LEU A 79 -11.30 8.32 4.39
N GLY A 80 -12.03 9.05 5.23
CA GLY A 80 -12.64 8.54 6.45
C GLY A 80 -11.68 8.28 7.59
N THR A 81 -10.47 8.80 7.50
CA THR A 81 -9.50 8.60 8.55
C THR A 81 -9.16 9.91 9.20
N ASP A 82 -9.66 10.11 10.38
CA ASP A 82 -9.03 11.05 11.27
C ASP A 82 -7.64 10.54 11.58
N THR A 83 -6.70 10.94 10.77
CA THR A 83 -5.31 11.10 11.14
C THR A 83 -4.37 9.90 11.09
N LEU A 84 -4.79 8.65 11.10
CA LEU A 84 -3.81 7.56 11.31
C LEU A 84 -3.74 6.52 10.20
N ALA A 85 -4.65 6.49 9.25
CA ALA A 85 -4.38 5.89 7.97
C ALA A 85 -3.58 6.83 7.04
N THR A 86 -3.31 8.03 7.48
CA THR A 86 -2.18 8.81 7.00
C THR A 86 -0.93 8.02 7.33
N PRO A 87 0.00 7.87 6.39
CA PRO A 87 1.29 7.26 6.70
C PRO A 87 1.78 7.82 8.01
N THR A 88 1.98 6.97 8.96
CA THR A 88 2.19 7.26 10.37
C THR A 88 3.39 8.17 10.65
N TYR A 89 4.32 8.32 9.68
CA TYR A 89 5.40 9.32 9.76
C TYR A 89 4.90 10.77 9.66
N ARG A 90 3.62 10.97 9.27
CA ARG A 90 2.99 12.29 9.14
C ARG A 90 1.92 12.54 10.19
N ALA A 91 1.59 11.54 11.01
CA ALA A 91 0.71 11.77 12.15
C ALA A 91 1.29 12.90 13.00
N PRO A 92 0.50 13.90 13.37
CA PRO A 92 0.95 14.90 14.33
C PRO A 92 1.52 14.18 15.55
N ARG A 93 2.63 14.64 16.08
CA ARG A 93 3.21 14.11 17.31
C ARG A 93 2.11 14.04 18.35
N GLY A 94 1.67 12.82 18.73
CA GLY A 94 0.60 12.62 19.70
C GLY A 94 -0.61 11.82 19.20
N GLY A 95 -0.61 11.28 17.96
CA GLY A 95 -1.63 10.32 17.56
C GLY A 95 -1.56 9.05 18.41
N SER A 96 -2.64 8.71 19.11
CA SER A 96 -2.71 7.52 19.94
C SER A 96 -3.33 6.35 19.20
N LEU A 97 -3.04 5.12 19.63
CA LEU A 97 -3.72 3.92 19.14
C LEU A 97 -5.24 4.03 19.30
N ASP A 98 -5.72 4.61 20.41
CA ASP A 98 -7.14 4.84 20.66
C ASP A 98 -7.79 5.70 19.57
N ALA A 99 -7.20 6.84 19.24
CA ALA A 99 -7.72 7.72 18.21
C ALA A 99 -7.77 7.03 16.84
N TYR A 100 -6.77 6.21 16.53
CA TYR A 100 -6.78 5.38 15.31
C TYR A 100 -7.93 4.36 15.33
N LEU A 101 -8.08 3.60 16.40
CA LEU A 101 -9.12 2.58 16.51
C LEU A 101 -10.54 3.18 16.46
N GLU A 102 -10.74 4.37 17.02
CA GLU A 102 -11.98 5.13 16.85
C GLU A 102 -12.17 5.58 15.40
N GLY A 103 -11.10 6.04 14.74
CA GLY A 103 -11.12 6.43 13.33
C GLY A 103 -11.50 5.27 12.41
N THR A 104 -11.13 4.03 12.73
CA THR A 104 -11.50 2.85 11.92
C THR A 104 -13.00 2.62 11.85
N LEU A 105 -13.76 2.98 12.87
CA LEU A 105 -15.23 2.87 12.85
C LEU A 105 -15.83 3.85 11.83
N ARG A 106 -15.39 5.11 11.87
CA ARG A 106 -15.83 6.13 10.91
C ARG A 106 -15.44 5.77 9.48
N HIS A 107 -14.23 5.23 9.31
CA HIS A 107 -13.77 4.73 8.01
C HIS A 107 -14.67 3.61 7.46
N ARG A 108 -15.05 2.64 8.29
CA ARG A 108 -15.96 1.54 7.88
C ARG A 108 -17.31 2.08 7.39
N GLU A 109 -17.87 3.05 8.09
CA GLU A 109 -19.12 3.69 7.70
C GLU A 109 -18.98 4.46 6.38
N ALA A 110 -17.88 5.20 6.21
CA ALA A 110 -17.59 5.93 4.98
C ALA A 110 -17.39 4.96 3.80
N ALA A 111 -16.63 3.88 3.98
CA ALA A 111 -16.44 2.86 2.96
C ALA A 111 -17.75 2.17 2.56
N ALA A 112 -18.62 1.86 3.53
CA ALA A 112 -19.93 1.28 3.23
C ALA A 112 -20.81 2.23 2.38
N ARG A 113 -20.73 3.54 2.61
CA ARG A 113 -21.44 4.53 1.76
C ARG A 113 -20.86 4.58 0.34
N VAL A 114 -19.54 4.50 0.21
CA VAL A 114 -18.85 4.57 -1.09
C VAL A 114 -19.13 3.35 -1.95
N PHE A 115 -18.97 2.16 -1.38
CA PHE A 115 -19.14 0.91 -2.12
C PHE A 115 -20.58 0.42 -2.20
N GLY A 116 -21.49 1.02 -1.43
CA GLY A 116 -22.92 0.66 -1.40
C GLY A 116 -23.21 -0.65 -0.67
N PRO A 117 -24.50 -1.00 -0.53
CA PRO A 117 -24.92 -2.12 0.31
C PRO A 117 -24.64 -3.51 -0.30
N THR A 118 -24.37 -3.58 -1.59
CA THR A 118 -24.18 -4.85 -2.34
C THR A 118 -22.74 -5.32 -2.38
N PHE A 119 -21.77 -4.49 -1.99
CA PHE A 119 -20.35 -4.82 -2.02
C PHE A 119 -19.70 -4.61 -0.65
N ASN A 120 -19.38 -5.72 -0.01
CA ASN A 120 -18.63 -5.70 1.24
C ASN A 120 -17.13 -5.66 0.94
N ALA A 121 -16.59 -4.44 0.79
CA ALA A 121 -15.18 -4.23 0.44
C ALA A 121 -14.21 -4.94 1.40
N ARG A 122 -14.52 -4.98 2.72
CA ARG A 122 -13.70 -5.71 3.70
C ARG A 122 -13.67 -7.20 3.42
N ALA A 123 -14.83 -7.83 3.23
CA ALA A 123 -14.90 -9.26 2.99
C ALA A 123 -14.20 -9.65 1.67
N GLU A 124 -14.31 -8.83 0.64
CA GLU A 124 -13.64 -9.06 -0.64
C GLU A 124 -12.11 -8.89 -0.53
N VAL A 125 -11.63 -7.87 0.16
CA VAL A 125 -10.19 -7.71 0.45
C VAL A 125 -9.66 -8.94 1.20
N GLU A 126 -10.34 -9.36 2.26
CA GLU A 126 -9.93 -10.51 3.08
C GLU A 126 -9.94 -11.81 2.26
N ARG A 127 -10.96 -12.02 1.45
CA ARG A 127 -11.05 -13.18 0.54
C ARG A 127 -9.87 -13.22 -0.43
N VAL A 128 -9.56 -12.10 -1.06
CA VAL A 128 -8.45 -12.03 -2.04
C VAL A 128 -7.11 -12.22 -1.34
N LEU A 129 -6.86 -11.53 -0.22
CA LEU A 129 -5.60 -11.65 0.51
C LEU A 129 -5.37 -13.07 1.08
N ASN A 130 -6.43 -13.77 1.50
CA ASN A 130 -6.32 -15.17 1.92
C ASN A 130 -5.84 -16.10 0.79
N GLY A 131 -6.09 -15.76 -0.47
CA GLY A 131 -5.58 -16.49 -1.63
C GLY A 131 -4.06 -16.55 -1.73
N PHE A 132 -3.32 -15.68 -1.03
CA PHE A 132 -1.85 -15.64 -1.01
C PHE A 132 -1.23 -16.26 0.23
N GLY A 133 -2.04 -16.72 1.18
CA GLY A 133 -1.59 -17.16 2.50
C GLY A 133 -0.86 -18.51 2.53
N GLY A 134 -0.95 -19.32 1.46
CA GLY A 134 -0.38 -20.66 1.45
C GLY A 134 -1.03 -21.57 2.50
N GLY A 135 -2.34 -21.44 2.72
CA GLY A 135 -3.08 -22.14 3.76
C GLY A 135 -3.05 -21.45 5.14
N ARG A 136 -2.25 -20.41 5.32
CA ARG A 136 -2.24 -19.59 6.54
C ARG A 136 -3.41 -18.60 6.48
N PRO A 137 -4.15 -18.39 7.59
CA PRO A 137 -5.18 -17.37 7.63
C PRO A 137 -4.57 -15.97 7.53
N VAL A 138 -5.21 -15.12 6.72
CA VAL A 138 -4.91 -13.69 6.60
C VAL A 138 -6.05 -12.91 7.25
N GLN A 139 -5.77 -12.14 8.28
CA GLN A 139 -6.80 -11.54 9.12
C GLN A 139 -6.40 -10.16 9.65
N LEU A 140 -7.38 -9.38 10.10
CA LEU A 140 -7.11 -8.12 10.80
C LEU A 140 -6.49 -8.39 12.18
N PRO A 141 -5.47 -7.61 12.58
CA PRO A 141 -5.01 -7.61 13.97
C PRO A 141 -6.07 -7.01 14.89
N ARG A 142 -5.98 -7.37 16.16
CA ARG A 142 -6.77 -6.79 17.24
C ARG A 142 -5.83 -6.17 18.26
N SER A 143 -6.24 -5.02 18.79
CA SER A 143 -5.59 -4.41 19.96
C SER A 143 -5.83 -5.26 21.23
N SER A 144 -5.12 -4.95 22.30
CA SER A 144 -5.22 -5.63 23.59
C SER A 144 -6.63 -5.57 24.20
N ASP A 145 -7.42 -4.55 23.86
CA ASP A 145 -8.83 -4.41 24.27
C ASP A 145 -9.83 -5.04 23.28
N GLY A 146 -9.35 -5.73 22.23
CA GLY A 146 -10.15 -6.48 21.28
C GLY A 146 -10.67 -5.68 20.08
N ARG A 147 -10.41 -4.37 19.99
CA ARG A 147 -10.78 -3.56 18.81
C ARG A 147 -9.95 -3.95 17.59
N GLU A 148 -10.56 -3.95 16.41
CA GLU A 148 -9.89 -4.29 15.16
C GLU A 148 -9.19 -3.09 14.54
N TYR A 149 -8.04 -3.31 13.95
CA TYR A 149 -7.35 -2.35 13.08
C TYR A 149 -8.15 -2.04 11.82
N GLY A 150 -7.79 -0.96 11.13
CA GLY A 150 -8.42 -0.58 9.88
C GLY A 150 -8.15 -1.59 8.76
N PRO A 151 -9.21 -2.02 8.02
CA PRO A 151 -9.03 -3.04 6.99
C PRO A 151 -8.31 -2.53 5.74
N PHE A 152 -8.43 -1.27 5.42
CA PHE A 152 -7.79 -0.59 4.28
C PHE A 152 -7.92 0.91 4.42
N SER A 153 -7.11 1.65 3.66
CA SER A 153 -7.32 3.07 3.38
C SER A 153 -7.67 3.27 1.92
N ILE A 154 -8.43 4.34 1.63
CA ILE A 154 -8.69 4.79 0.27
C ILE A 154 -7.88 6.05 0.06
N ARG A 155 -6.99 6.04 -0.94
CA ARG A 155 -6.12 7.17 -1.26
C ARG A 155 -6.50 7.76 -2.60
N ARG A 156 -6.56 9.09 -2.67
CA ARG A 156 -6.80 9.86 -3.89
C ARG A 156 -5.59 10.75 -4.18
N LEU A 157 -5.03 10.60 -5.36
CA LEU A 157 -3.96 11.45 -5.87
C LEU A 157 -4.51 12.24 -7.07
N VAL A 158 -4.40 13.56 -7.01
CA VAL A 158 -4.90 14.48 -8.03
C VAL A 158 -3.80 14.91 -8.99
N ASP A 159 -4.15 15.68 -10.02
CA ASP A 159 -3.21 16.25 -10.98
C ASP A 159 -2.00 16.90 -10.31
N GLY A 160 -0.83 16.65 -10.87
CA GLY A 160 0.43 17.19 -10.36
C GLY A 160 1.01 16.47 -9.14
N THR A 161 0.28 15.55 -8.48
CA THR A 161 0.76 14.84 -7.29
C THR A 161 1.48 13.54 -7.64
N GLN A 162 2.31 13.06 -6.72
CA GLN A 162 3.04 11.80 -6.83
C GLN A 162 3.35 11.25 -5.43
N ILE A 163 3.76 10.00 -5.35
CA ILE A 163 4.41 9.47 -4.14
C ILE A 163 5.89 9.33 -4.44
N GLY A 164 6.72 10.05 -3.71
CA GLY A 164 8.18 10.04 -3.88
C GLY A 164 8.81 8.67 -3.61
N PRO A 165 10.06 8.46 -4.03
CA PRO A 165 10.78 7.22 -3.80
C PRO A 165 11.00 6.96 -2.31
N HIS A 166 10.64 5.75 -1.87
CA HIS A 166 10.74 5.33 -0.46
C HIS A 166 10.76 3.82 -0.32
N PHE A 167 11.06 3.40 0.90
CA PHE A 167 10.77 2.07 1.43
C PHE A 167 9.71 2.20 2.50
N ASP A 168 8.80 1.25 2.60
CA ASP A 168 7.88 1.19 3.74
C ASP A 168 8.60 0.64 4.98
N TYR A 169 8.26 1.20 6.14
CA TYR A 169 8.86 0.81 7.41
C TYR A 169 7.81 0.54 8.47
N HIS A 170 8.11 -0.40 9.35
CA HIS A 170 7.44 -0.48 10.64
C HIS A 170 7.98 0.63 11.56
N TYR A 171 7.34 1.78 11.53
CA TYR A 171 7.78 2.93 12.33
C TYR A 171 7.60 2.69 13.84
N PRO A 172 8.48 3.28 14.70
CA PRO A 172 8.35 3.22 16.15
C PRO A 172 7.26 4.20 16.64
N LEU A 173 6.03 4.01 16.19
CA LEU A 173 4.88 4.82 16.56
C LEU A 173 3.97 4.04 17.51
N ASP A 174 3.26 4.74 18.36
CA ASP A 174 2.33 4.16 19.32
C ASP A 174 1.29 3.27 18.66
N LEU A 175 0.85 3.64 17.46
CA LEU A 175 -0.02 2.83 16.60
C LEU A 175 0.49 1.40 16.39
N TYR A 176 1.80 1.22 16.25
CA TYR A 176 2.41 -0.09 16.02
C TYR A 176 2.95 -0.71 17.31
N SER A 177 2.79 -0.07 18.47
CA SER A 177 3.32 -0.58 19.74
C SER A 177 2.78 -1.96 20.08
N GLU A 178 1.49 -2.21 19.84
CA GLU A 178 0.87 -3.52 20.06
C GLU A 178 1.03 -4.47 18.86
N LEU A 179 1.16 -3.93 17.63
CA LEU A 179 1.27 -4.72 16.41
C LEU A 179 2.69 -5.29 16.21
N ARG A 180 3.72 -4.50 16.49
CA ARG A 180 5.14 -4.88 16.27
C ARG A 180 5.55 -6.20 16.94
N PRO A 181 5.17 -6.49 18.20
CA PRO A 181 5.51 -7.77 18.82
C PRO A 181 4.81 -8.99 18.18
N MET A 182 3.75 -8.77 17.43
CA MET A 182 2.97 -9.84 16.79
C MET A 182 3.48 -10.21 15.38
N VAL A 183 4.22 -9.33 14.73
CA VAL A 183 4.60 -9.49 13.31
C VAL A 183 6.11 -9.60 13.12
N ASP A 184 6.48 -10.30 12.06
CA ASP A 184 7.86 -10.32 11.55
C ASP A 184 8.14 -8.97 10.87
N THR A 185 9.05 -8.20 11.44
CA THR A 185 9.43 -6.86 10.97
C THR A 185 10.59 -6.86 9.97
N SER A 186 11.04 -8.04 9.51
CA SER A 186 12.14 -8.16 8.55
C SER A 186 11.81 -7.50 7.21
N THR A 187 10.54 -7.56 6.81
CA THR A 187 10.00 -6.80 5.68
C THR A 187 8.57 -6.39 5.95
N LEU A 188 8.03 -5.55 5.06
CA LEU A 188 6.63 -5.15 5.03
C LEU A 188 6.11 -5.37 3.60
N ILE A 189 4.91 -5.88 3.48
CA ILE A 189 4.22 -6.00 2.19
C ILE A 189 3.17 -4.91 2.11
N SER A 190 3.21 -4.09 1.05
CA SER A 190 2.11 -3.23 0.67
C SER A 190 1.21 -3.94 -0.33
N TRP A 191 -0.10 -3.90 -0.12
CA TRP A 191 -1.09 -4.39 -1.06
C TRP A 191 -2.01 -3.25 -1.48
N VAL A 192 -2.29 -3.15 -2.78
CA VAL A 192 -3.07 -2.04 -3.33
C VAL A 192 -3.94 -2.50 -4.49
N PHE A 193 -5.24 -2.24 -4.39
CA PHE A 193 -6.20 -2.32 -5.49
C PHE A 193 -6.32 -0.98 -6.20
N THR A 194 -6.39 -1.02 -7.51
CA THR A 194 -6.72 0.15 -8.33
C THR A 194 -8.23 0.30 -8.40
N VAL A 195 -8.76 1.37 -7.81
CA VAL A 195 -10.19 1.70 -7.83
C VAL A 195 -10.52 2.61 -9.01
N ARG A 196 -9.62 3.54 -9.35
CA ARG A 196 -9.74 4.43 -10.50
C ARG A 196 -8.38 4.78 -11.06
N LYS A 197 -8.29 4.76 -12.39
CA LYS A 197 -7.09 5.22 -13.09
C LYS A 197 -7.13 6.72 -13.34
N PRO A 198 -6.00 7.42 -13.27
CA PRO A 198 -5.88 8.78 -13.79
C PRO A 198 -5.92 8.77 -15.32
N ASP A 199 -5.99 9.96 -15.93
CA ASP A 199 -5.86 10.09 -17.38
C ASP A 199 -4.45 9.72 -17.87
N ALA A 200 -3.41 10.06 -17.09
CA ALA A 200 -2.03 9.68 -17.34
C ALA A 200 -1.21 9.64 -16.05
N GLY A 201 -0.10 8.92 -16.07
CA GLY A 201 0.76 8.74 -14.90
C GLY A 201 0.18 7.79 -13.86
N GLY A 202 0.69 7.87 -12.63
CA GLY A 202 0.18 7.08 -11.51
C GLY A 202 0.61 5.62 -11.50
N GLU A 203 1.49 5.20 -12.38
CA GLU A 203 2.05 3.86 -12.36
C GLU A 203 2.92 3.66 -11.12
N LEU A 204 2.88 2.46 -10.57
CA LEU A 204 3.86 2.01 -9.61
C LEU A 204 5.20 1.80 -10.33
N VAL A 205 6.26 2.36 -9.78
CA VAL A 205 7.64 2.16 -10.23
C VAL A 205 8.41 1.47 -9.11
N VAL A 206 9.02 0.34 -9.41
CA VAL A 206 9.86 -0.41 -8.48
C VAL A 206 11.29 -0.42 -9.01
N TYR A 207 12.23 -0.10 -8.13
CA TYR A 207 13.65 -0.13 -8.44
C TYR A 207 14.28 -1.45 -7.99
N ASN A 208 15.32 -1.89 -8.70
CA ASN A 208 16.15 -3.00 -8.23
C ASN A 208 17.08 -2.61 -7.06
N LEU A 209 16.93 -1.39 -6.54
CA LEU A 209 17.53 -0.91 -5.30
C LEU A 209 16.75 -1.46 -4.11
N THR A 210 17.46 -2.19 -3.25
CA THR A 210 16.87 -2.74 -2.03
C THR A 210 17.42 -2.04 -0.78
N ARG A 211 16.73 -2.23 0.33
CA ARG A 211 17.11 -1.67 1.63
C ARG A 211 18.53 -2.12 2.06
N ASP A 212 18.91 -3.34 1.69
CA ASP A 212 20.20 -3.92 2.06
C ASP A 212 21.30 -3.59 1.04
N THR A 213 20.99 -2.78 0.02
CA THR A 213 21.98 -2.32 -0.95
C THR A 213 23.05 -1.49 -0.24
N PRO A 214 24.34 -1.90 -0.29
CA PRO A 214 25.40 -1.14 0.37
C PRO A 214 25.64 0.20 -0.31
N ASN A 215 25.77 1.25 0.50
CA ASN A 215 26.08 2.63 0.06
C ASN A 215 25.15 3.13 -1.07
N PRO A 216 23.82 3.15 -0.84
CA PRO A 216 22.90 3.67 -1.86
C PRO A 216 23.22 5.15 -2.11
N PRO A 217 22.98 5.66 -3.33
CA PRO A 217 23.19 7.08 -3.63
C PRO A 217 22.32 7.97 -2.75
N MET A 218 22.96 8.75 -1.87
CA MET A 218 22.29 9.69 -0.96
C MET A 218 22.76 11.10 -1.27
N LEU A 219 21.89 12.09 -1.01
CA LEU A 219 22.29 13.48 -0.97
C LEU A 219 23.25 13.74 0.20
N PRO A 220 24.02 14.84 0.20
CA PRO A 220 24.97 15.14 1.26
C PRO A 220 24.39 15.24 2.67
N ASP A 221 23.08 15.47 2.79
CA ASP A 221 22.34 15.46 4.07
C ASP A 221 22.20 14.06 4.68
N GLY A 222 22.43 13.00 3.90
CA GLY A 222 22.30 11.60 4.33
C GLY A 222 20.87 11.12 4.58
N PHE A 223 19.85 11.93 4.31
CA PHE A 223 18.44 11.61 4.56
C PHE A 223 17.64 11.35 3.28
N GLN A 224 18.04 11.93 2.17
CA GLN A 224 17.34 11.81 0.91
C GLN A 224 18.20 11.08 -0.13
N PHE A 225 17.54 10.32 -1.02
CA PHE A 225 18.21 9.68 -2.13
C PHE A 225 18.58 10.71 -3.20
N ASP A 226 19.81 10.60 -3.72
CA ASP A 226 20.20 11.28 -4.96
C ASP A 226 19.52 10.59 -6.15
N MET A 227 18.29 10.98 -6.45
CA MET A 227 17.50 10.31 -7.48
C MET A 227 18.14 10.32 -8.86
N PRO A 228 18.79 11.39 -9.34
CA PRO A 228 19.59 11.32 -10.56
C PRO A 228 20.68 10.25 -10.54
N ALA A 229 21.33 10.03 -9.41
CA ALA A 229 22.31 8.96 -9.27
C ALA A 229 21.65 7.57 -9.15
N VAL A 230 20.53 7.45 -8.45
CA VAL A 230 19.73 6.22 -8.40
C VAL A 230 19.32 5.80 -9.81
N GLU A 231 18.72 6.70 -10.58
CA GLU A 231 18.22 6.40 -11.94
C GLU A 231 19.35 6.08 -12.94
N ARG A 232 20.57 6.52 -12.70
CA ARG A 232 21.75 6.13 -13.51
C ARG A 232 22.29 4.75 -13.12
N GLN A 233 22.16 4.33 -11.86
CA GLN A 233 22.82 3.13 -11.31
C GLN A 233 21.88 1.94 -11.17
N PHE A 234 20.58 2.19 -11.02
CA PHE A 234 19.58 1.17 -10.74
C PHE A 234 18.50 1.18 -11.81
N GLN A 235 18.09 -0.01 -12.21
CA GLN A 235 16.99 -0.17 -13.13
C GLN A 235 15.67 0.02 -12.41
N SER A 236 14.70 0.60 -13.10
CA SER A 236 13.33 0.71 -12.64
C SER A 236 12.38 -0.04 -13.57
N THR A 237 11.38 -0.67 -12.99
CA THR A 237 10.30 -1.36 -13.71
C THR A 237 8.98 -0.69 -13.42
N PHE A 238 8.18 -0.44 -14.46
CA PHE A 238 6.88 0.21 -14.38
C PHE A 238 5.79 -0.86 -14.36
N PHE A 239 4.85 -0.71 -13.46
CA PHE A 239 3.72 -1.61 -13.31
C PHE A 239 2.40 -0.86 -13.52
N PRO A 240 1.92 -0.79 -14.78
CA PRO A 240 0.60 -0.24 -15.07
C PRO A 240 -0.48 -1.17 -14.52
N THR A 241 -1.51 -0.58 -13.93
CA THR A 241 -2.65 -1.31 -13.39
C THR A 241 -3.95 -0.81 -14.01
N GLU A 242 -4.91 -1.72 -14.16
CA GLU A 242 -6.29 -1.42 -14.54
C GLU A 242 -7.20 -1.41 -13.30
N VAL A 243 -8.41 -0.88 -13.45
CA VAL A 243 -9.41 -0.94 -12.38
C VAL A 243 -9.68 -2.39 -12.02
N GLY A 244 -9.63 -2.72 -10.74
CA GLY A 244 -9.80 -4.09 -10.23
C GLY A 244 -8.49 -4.86 -10.07
N ASP A 245 -7.39 -4.39 -10.62
CA ASP A 245 -6.08 -5.04 -10.41
C ASP A 245 -5.58 -4.84 -8.98
N LEU A 246 -4.89 -5.86 -8.48
CA LEU A 246 -4.19 -5.86 -7.20
C LEU A 246 -2.70 -5.99 -7.44
N PHE A 247 -1.88 -5.26 -6.71
CA PHE A 247 -0.49 -5.64 -6.50
C PHE A 247 -0.17 -5.88 -5.02
N LEU A 248 0.74 -6.84 -4.78
CA LEU A 248 1.44 -7.04 -3.53
C LEU A 248 2.92 -6.75 -3.78
N LEU A 249 3.54 -5.89 -3.00
CA LEU A 249 4.92 -5.48 -3.13
C LEU A 249 5.67 -5.75 -1.83
N ALA A 250 6.87 -6.32 -1.89
CA ALA A 250 7.80 -6.36 -0.76
C ALA A 250 8.34 -4.94 -0.47
N SER A 251 7.44 -4.04 -0.08
CA SER A 251 7.64 -2.60 -0.01
C SER A 251 8.64 -2.18 1.07
N GLY A 252 8.78 -3.00 2.12
CA GLY A 252 9.83 -2.82 3.12
C GLY A 252 11.23 -3.11 2.60
N ARG A 253 11.35 -3.89 1.51
CA ARG A 253 12.62 -4.28 0.91
C ARG A 253 12.95 -3.51 -0.36
N CYS A 254 11.98 -3.28 -1.25
CA CYS A 254 12.18 -2.69 -2.57
C CYS A 254 11.87 -1.20 -2.56
N MET A 255 12.80 -0.38 -3.05
CA MET A 255 12.53 1.03 -3.28
C MET A 255 11.43 1.16 -4.34
N HIS A 256 10.45 2.00 -4.06
CA HIS A 256 9.34 2.21 -4.97
C HIS A 256 8.81 3.65 -4.90
N ARG A 257 8.10 4.04 -5.94
CA ARG A 257 7.39 5.32 -6.03
C ARG A 257 6.13 5.19 -6.88
N VAL A 258 5.27 6.18 -6.82
CA VAL A 258 4.16 6.35 -7.77
C VAL A 258 4.45 7.54 -8.67
N ASN A 259 4.36 7.33 -9.97
CA ASN A 259 4.56 8.38 -10.97
C ASN A 259 3.57 9.53 -10.78
N ARG A 260 4.01 10.71 -11.24
CA ARG A 260 3.19 11.91 -11.20
C ARG A 260 1.90 11.70 -11.96
N ILE A 261 0.80 12.11 -11.34
CA ILE A 261 -0.54 12.09 -11.93
C ILE A 261 -0.65 13.26 -12.90
N ALA A 262 -1.26 13.04 -14.05
CA ALA A 262 -1.57 14.08 -15.01
C ALA A 262 -3.02 13.92 -15.55
N GLY A 263 -3.72 15.05 -15.66
CA GLY A 263 -5.07 15.13 -16.19
C GLY A 263 -6.15 15.37 -15.15
N ALA A 264 -7.40 15.39 -15.61
CA ALA A 264 -8.53 15.77 -14.78
C ALA A 264 -8.98 14.67 -13.82
N LYS A 265 -8.69 13.39 -14.16
CA LYS A 265 -9.08 12.24 -13.33
C LYS A 265 -8.05 11.95 -12.26
N ALA A 266 -8.50 11.86 -11.03
CA ALA A 266 -7.65 11.42 -9.94
C ALA A 266 -7.35 9.91 -10.01
N ARG A 267 -6.17 9.52 -9.54
CA ARG A 267 -5.88 8.12 -9.20
C ARG A 267 -6.50 7.80 -7.84
N VAL A 268 -7.36 6.78 -7.79
CA VAL A 268 -7.92 6.29 -6.53
C VAL A 268 -7.50 4.85 -6.30
N THR A 269 -7.02 4.57 -5.11
CA THR A 269 -6.59 3.23 -4.68
C THR A 269 -7.16 2.87 -3.33
N MET A 270 -7.36 1.58 -3.13
CA MET A 270 -7.70 0.97 -1.85
C MET A 270 -6.55 0.04 -1.45
N GLY A 271 -5.99 0.21 -0.27
CA GLY A 271 -4.81 -0.59 0.10
C GLY A 271 -4.42 -0.47 1.56
N GLY A 272 -3.35 -1.16 1.88
CA GLY A 272 -2.79 -1.22 3.22
C GLY A 272 -1.50 -2.01 3.26
N PHE A 273 -1.18 -2.49 4.45
CA PHE A 273 0.00 -3.27 4.74
C PHE A 273 -0.36 -4.69 5.12
N LEU A 274 0.61 -5.58 5.00
CA LEU A 274 0.51 -6.96 5.40
C LEU A 274 1.87 -7.44 5.93
N ALA A 275 1.85 -8.24 7.00
CA ALA A 275 3.03 -8.90 7.53
C ALA A 275 2.69 -10.30 8.05
N LEU A 276 3.67 -11.21 7.96
CA LEU A 276 3.59 -12.50 8.67
C LEU A 276 3.68 -12.28 10.18
N THR A 277 3.01 -13.12 10.95
CA THR A 277 3.26 -13.20 12.40
C THR A 277 4.68 -13.72 12.66
N THR A 278 5.22 -13.43 13.84
CA THR A 278 6.59 -13.85 14.23
C THR A 278 6.81 -15.37 14.15
N ASP A 279 5.77 -16.16 14.32
CA ASP A 279 5.76 -17.63 14.19
C ASP A 279 5.45 -18.12 12.77
N TRP A 280 5.18 -17.22 11.83
CA TRP A 280 4.79 -17.49 10.44
C TRP A 280 3.52 -18.34 10.27
N GLN A 281 2.69 -18.46 11.31
CA GLN A 281 1.47 -19.27 11.25
C GLN A 281 0.29 -18.52 10.64
N ARG A 282 0.35 -17.18 10.62
CA ARG A 282 -0.71 -16.30 10.12
C ARG A 282 -0.08 -15.11 9.42
N ALA A 283 -0.89 -14.39 8.65
CA ALA A 283 -0.58 -13.06 8.19
C ALA A 283 -1.60 -12.07 8.75
N LEU A 284 -1.12 -10.89 9.14
CA LEU A 284 -1.95 -9.78 9.58
C LEU A 284 -1.95 -8.71 8.50
N TYR A 285 -3.13 -8.17 8.17
CA TYR A 285 -3.25 -7.04 7.24
C TYR A 285 -3.95 -5.87 7.94
N TRP A 286 -3.53 -4.65 7.60
CA TRP A 286 -4.07 -3.42 8.19
C TRP A 286 -3.81 -2.20 7.30
N SER A 287 -4.34 -1.04 7.71
CA SER A 287 -4.05 0.24 7.07
C SER A 287 -3.98 1.39 8.08
#